data_608a0a1123628026ae8f9d7aa4cb7825
#
_entry.id   608a0a1123628026ae8f9d7aa4cb7825
#
_cell.length_a   1.000
_cell.length_b   1.000
_cell.length_c   1.000
_cell.angle_alpha   90.00
_cell.angle_beta   90.00
_cell.angle_gamma   90.00
#
_symmetry.space_group_name_H-M   'P 1'
#
loop_
_entity.id
_entity.type
_entity.pdbx_description
1 polymer ?
#
loop_
_entity_poly.entity_id
_entity_poly.type
_entity_poly.pdbx_seq_one_letter_code
_entity_poly.pdbx_strand_id
1 'polypeptide(L)'
;MAAFNVVLRRSGWIVRVPQDQSVLETLDDAGIRVDSMCHNGLCGTCQTRVVSGHVDHRDSFLTDEERAGNQFMMLCVSRAVNGADIELDL
;
A
#
# COMPACT_ATOMS: atom_id res chain seq x y z
N MET A 1 -11.78 1.62 -9.88
CA MET A 1 -10.42 1.89 -9.36
C MET A 1 -9.39 1.61 -10.45
N ALA A 2 -8.32 2.37 -10.49
CA ALA A 2 -7.27 2.18 -11.48
C ALA A 2 -6.19 1.23 -10.96
N ALA A 3 -5.59 0.44 -11.84
CA ALA A 3 -4.37 -0.30 -11.54
C ALA A 3 -3.21 0.69 -11.39
N PHE A 4 -2.19 0.31 -10.63
CA PHE A 4 -1.02 1.16 -10.43
C PHE A 4 0.21 0.32 -10.14
N ASN A 5 1.40 0.92 -10.23
CA ASN A 5 2.65 0.24 -9.94
C ASN A 5 3.12 0.59 -8.52
N VAL A 6 3.67 -0.39 -7.83
CA VAL A 6 4.35 -0.22 -6.55
C VAL A 6 5.83 -0.51 -6.76
N VAL A 7 6.67 0.46 -6.43
CA VAL A 7 8.12 0.32 -6.49
C VAL A 7 8.63 -0.05 -5.10
N LEU A 8 9.30 -1.19 -5.00
CA LEU A 8 9.86 -1.68 -3.74
C LEU A 8 11.31 -1.21 -3.65
N ARG A 9 11.56 -0.18 -2.88
CA ARG A 9 12.85 0.51 -2.84
C ARG A 9 14.01 -0.40 -2.46
N ARG A 10 13.81 -1.25 -1.45
CA ARG A 10 14.89 -2.10 -0.92
C ARG A 10 15.26 -3.24 -1.88
N SER A 11 14.27 -3.83 -2.52
CA SER A 11 14.48 -4.96 -3.44
C SER A 11 14.70 -4.51 -4.89
N GLY A 12 14.31 -3.28 -5.22
CA GLY A 12 14.40 -2.76 -6.59
C GLY A 12 13.34 -3.32 -7.53
N TRP A 13 12.31 -3.97 -7.01
CA TRP A 13 11.25 -4.57 -7.82
C TRP A 13 10.13 -3.57 -8.05
N ILE A 14 9.46 -3.73 -9.21
CA ILE A 14 8.24 -3.01 -9.54
C ILE A 14 7.13 -4.04 -9.68
N VAL A 15 6.06 -3.88 -8.91
CA VAL A 15 4.93 -4.81 -8.88
C VAL A 15 3.69 -4.08 -9.37
N ARG A 16 3.01 -4.65 -10.35
CA ARG A 16 1.75 -4.10 -10.88
C ARG A 16 0.58 -4.56 -10.02
N VAL A 17 -0.12 -3.60 -9.42
CA VAL A 17 -1.33 -3.88 -8.62
C VAL A 17 -2.55 -3.70 -9.51
N PRO A 18 -3.30 -4.77 -9.81
CA PRO A 18 -4.50 -4.65 -10.64
C PRO A 18 -5.63 -3.95 -9.88
N GLN A 19 -6.63 -3.53 -10.62
CA GLN A 19 -7.75 -2.77 -10.03
C GLN A 19 -8.60 -3.58 -9.05
N ASP A 20 -8.55 -4.89 -9.12
CA ASP A 20 -9.38 -5.81 -8.32
C ASP A 20 -8.61 -6.50 -7.19
N GLN A 21 -7.35 -6.13 -6.95
CA GLN A 21 -6.55 -6.65 -5.85
C GLN A 21 -5.99 -5.52 -4.98
N SER A 22 -5.77 -5.83 -3.70
CA SER A 22 -5.03 -4.94 -2.82
C SER A 22 -3.52 -5.02 -3.08
N VAL A 23 -2.76 -4.05 -2.59
CA VAL A 23 -1.29 -4.12 -2.62
C VAL A 23 -0.81 -5.36 -1.87
N LEU A 24 -1.41 -5.64 -0.71
CA LEU A 24 -1.05 -6.80 0.11
C LEU A 24 -1.24 -8.11 -0.65
N GLU A 25 -2.39 -8.30 -1.28
CA GLU A 25 -2.67 -9.50 -2.08
C GLU A 25 -1.68 -9.67 -3.24
N THR A 26 -1.39 -8.57 -3.93
CA THR A 26 -0.46 -8.57 -5.07
C THR A 26 0.96 -8.93 -4.62
N LEU A 27 1.42 -8.38 -3.49
CA LEU A 27 2.74 -8.71 -2.96
C LEU A 27 2.82 -10.16 -2.50
N ASP A 28 1.76 -10.67 -1.88
CA ASP A 28 1.69 -12.05 -1.45
C ASP A 28 1.76 -13.01 -2.65
N ASP A 29 1.01 -12.72 -3.71
CA ASP A 29 1.05 -13.50 -4.96
C ASP A 29 2.43 -13.48 -5.62
N ALA A 30 3.18 -12.39 -5.45
CA ALA A 30 4.55 -12.27 -5.95
C ALA A 30 5.60 -12.94 -5.05
N GLY A 31 5.17 -13.52 -3.93
CA GLY A 31 6.08 -14.17 -2.98
C GLY A 31 6.74 -13.22 -1.99
N ILE A 32 6.26 -11.99 -1.90
CA ILE A 32 6.79 -10.97 -0.98
C ILE A 32 5.89 -10.93 0.26
N ARG A 33 6.45 -11.30 1.40
CA ARG A 33 5.68 -11.38 2.64
C ARG A 33 5.64 -10.04 3.34
N VAL A 34 4.42 -9.64 3.74
CA VAL A 34 4.17 -8.47 4.58
C VAL A 34 3.27 -8.91 5.73
N ASP A 35 3.58 -8.47 6.93
CA ASP A 35 2.76 -8.80 8.10
C ASP A 35 1.34 -8.24 7.93
N SER A 36 0.35 -9.07 8.20
CA SER A 36 -1.05 -8.67 8.15
C SER A 36 -1.88 -9.59 9.03
N MET A 37 -2.98 -9.07 9.57
CA MET A 37 -3.89 -9.86 10.39
C MET A 37 -5.34 -9.74 9.94
N CYS A 38 -5.86 -8.51 9.82
CA CYS A 38 -7.28 -8.31 9.59
C CYS A 38 -7.67 -8.17 8.12
N HIS A 39 -6.77 -7.76 7.26
CA HIS A 39 -6.99 -7.50 5.82
C HIS A 39 -8.08 -6.46 5.52
N ASN A 40 -8.51 -5.69 6.53
CA ASN A 40 -9.58 -4.69 6.38
C ASN A 40 -9.20 -3.28 6.85
N GLY A 41 -7.91 -3.06 7.15
CA GLY A 41 -7.41 -1.74 7.51
C GLY A 41 -7.62 -1.32 8.97
N LEU A 42 -7.96 -2.26 9.85
CA LEU A 42 -8.25 -1.94 11.26
C LEU A 42 -7.09 -2.21 12.22
N CYS A 43 -6.26 -3.23 11.95
CA CYS A 43 -5.25 -3.65 12.94
C CYS A 43 -3.89 -2.98 12.80
N GLY A 44 -3.60 -2.36 11.67
CA GLY A 44 -2.33 -1.66 11.44
C GLY A 44 -1.11 -2.55 11.17
N THR A 45 -1.24 -3.88 11.18
CA THR A 45 -0.09 -4.78 11.00
C THR A 45 0.51 -4.72 9.60
N CYS A 46 -0.27 -4.32 8.59
CA CYS A 46 0.22 -4.15 7.21
C CYS A 46 0.70 -2.73 6.92
N GLN A 47 0.84 -1.88 7.94
CA GLN A 47 1.30 -0.51 7.78
C GLN A 47 2.72 -0.49 7.20
N THR A 48 2.90 0.26 6.12
CA THR A 48 4.18 0.35 5.42
C THR A 48 4.50 1.81 5.13
N ARG A 49 5.77 2.17 5.25
CA ARG A 49 6.22 3.53 4.98
C ARG A 49 6.18 3.81 3.48
N VAL A 50 5.61 4.95 3.13
CA VAL A 50 5.56 5.47 1.76
C VAL A 50 6.77 6.39 1.56
N VAL A 51 7.61 6.07 0.58
CA VAL A 51 8.77 6.89 0.22
C VAL A 51 8.35 8.03 -0.70
N SER A 52 7.52 7.71 -1.69
CA SER A 52 6.98 8.71 -2.62
C SER A 52 5.65 8.26 -3.20
N GLY A 53 4.91 9.19 -3.79
CA GLY A 53 3.60 8.95 -4.36
C GLY A 53 2.48 9.44 -3.44
N HIS A 54 1.27 9.50 -3.97
CA HIS A 54 0.09 9.92 -3.23
C HIS A 54 -0.83 8.72 -2.98
N VAL A 55 -1.19 8.52 -1.71
CA VAL A 55 -1.99 7.38 -1.27
C VAL A 55 -3.45 7.79 -1.13
N ASP A 56 -4.34 7.00 -1.71
CA ASP A 56 -5.77 7.03 -1.44
C ASP A 56 -6.02 6.14 -0.22
N HIS A 57 -6.04 6.77 0.96
CA HIS A 57 -6.16 6.06 2.24
C HIS A 57 -7.60 5.58 2.47
N ARG A 58 -7.75 4.26 2.60
CA ARG A 58 -9.06 3.61 2.80
C ARG A 58 -9.13 2.84 4.10
N ASP A 59 -8.11 2.96 4.95
CA ASP A 59 -8.07 2.31 6.25
C ASP A 59 -8.86 3.11 7.29
N SER A 60 -9.12 2.44 8.42
CA SER A 60 -9.71 3.06 9.60
C SER A 60 -8.71 3.16 10.76
N PHE A 61 -7.43 2.89 10.49
CA PHE A 61 -6.37 2.86 11.50
C PHE A 61 -5.68 4.22 11.67
N LEU A 62 -5.28 4.85 10.56
CA LEU A 62 -4.56 6.12 10.60
C LEU A 62 -5.47 7.27 10.98
N THR A 63 -4.92 8.24 11.71
CA THR A 63 -5.62 9.51 11.99
C THR A 63 -5.67 10.39 10.73
N ASP A 64 -6.48 11.43 10.76
CA ASP A 64 -6.57 12.37 9.64
C ASP A 64 -5.23 13.06 9.39
N GLU A 65 -4.48 13.38 10.44
CA GLU A 65 -3.14 13.97 10.33
C GLU A 65 -2.16 13.01 9.68
N GLU A 66 -2.19 11.73 10.06
CA GLU A 66 -1.33 10.72 9.48
C GLU A 66 -1.63 10.49 8.00
N ARG A 67 -2.90 10.50 7.61
CA ARG A 67 -3.30 10.42 6.20
C ARG A 67 -2.83 11.63 5.41
N ALA A 68 -2.99 12.83 5.97
CA ALA A 68 -2.54 14.07 5.31
C ALA A 68 -1.02 14.10 5.12
N GLY A 69 -0.27 13.51 6.05
CA GLY A 69 1.19 13.42 5.95
C GLY A 69 1.69 12.48 4.87
N ASN A 70 0.85 11.54 4.43
CA ASN A 70 1.15 10.59 3.34
C ASN A 70 2.44 9.79 3.55
N GLN A 71 2.78 9.48 4.81
CA GLN A 71 4.02 8.79 5.15
C GLN A 71 3.85 7.28 5.28
N PHE A 72 2.64 6.81 5.51
CA PHE A 72 2.33 5.39 5.70
C PHE A 72 1.06 5.03 4.95
N MET A 73 0.95 3.75 4.58
CA MET A 73 -0.29 3.21 4.02
C MET A 73 -0.55 1.81 4.56
N MET A 74 -1.82 1.45 4.62
CA MET A 74 -2.24 0.09 4.94
C MET A 74 -2.37 -0.69 3.65
N LEU A 75 -1.48 -1.66 3.43
CA LEU A 75 -1.39 -2.39 2.15
C LEU A 75 -2.64 -3.21 1.85
N CYS A 76 -3.42 -3.57 2.87
CA CYS A 76 -4.61 -4.41 2.68
C CYS A 76 -5.79 -3.67 2.04
N VAL A 77 -5.87 -2.34 2.13
CA VAL A 77 -7.03 -1.58 1.65
C VAL A 77 -6.67 -0.31 0.86
N SER A 78 -5.57 0.36 1.19
CA SER A 78 -5.23 1.65 0.55
C SER A 78 -4.63 1.46 -0.84
N ARG A 79 -4.81 2.44 -1.69
CA ARG A 79 -4.40 2.40 -3.10
C ARG A 79 -3.72 3.72 -3.50
N ALA A 80 -3.26 3.78 -4.75
CA ALA A 80 -2.72 5.02 -5.30
C ALA A 80 -3.84 5.95 -5.80
N VAL A 81 -3.62 7.24 -5.68
CA VAL A 81 -4.52 8.25 -6.24
C VAL A 81 -4.36 8.25 -7.76
N ASN A 82 -5.48 8.13 -8.49
CA ASN A 82 -5.52 8.20 -9.96
C ASN A 82 -4.58 7.23 -10.69
N GLY A 83 -4.24 6.10 -10.06
CA GLY A 83 -3.37 5.09 -10.68
C GLY A 83 -1.90 5.50 -10.79
N ALA A 84 -1.46 6.51 -10.05
CA ALA A 84 -0.06 6.94 -10.02
C ALA A 84 0.80 5.93 -9.26
N ASP A 85 2.09 5.88 -9.60
CA ASP A 85 3.03 4.97 -8.94
C ASP A 85 3.26 5.37 -7.47
N ILE A 86 3.46 4.36 -6.63
CA ILE A 86 3.84 4.54 -5.22
C ILE A 86 5.15 3.81 -4.99
N GLU A 87 6.09 4.47 -4.31
CA GLU A 87 7.33 3.83 -3.85
C GLU A 87 7.22 3.54 -2.35
N LEU A 88 7.46 2.30 -1.98
CA LEU A 88 7.39 1.81 -0.60
C LEU A 88 8.77 1.45 -0.08
N ASP A 89 8.94 1.56 1.25
CA ASP A 89 10.14 1.15 1.95
C ASP A 89 10.07 -0.36 2.26
N LEU A 90 10.21 -1.14 1.21
CA LEU A 90 10.18 -2.61 1.27
C LEU A 90 11.33 -3.23 0.46
#